data_c5123324907322bf0d0d56bbd4e3095c
#
_entry.id   c5123324907322bf0d0d56bbd4e3095c
#
_cell.length_a   1.000
_cell.length_b   1.000
_cell.length_c   1.000
_cell.angle_alpha   90.00
_cell.angle_beta   90.00
_cell.angle_gamma   90.00
#
_symmetry.space_group_name_H-M   'P 1'
#
loop_
_entity.id
_entity.type
_entity.pdbx_description
1 polymer ?
#
loop_
_entity_poly.entity_id
_entity_poly.type
_entity_poly.pdbx_seq_one_letter_code
_entity_poly.pdbx_strand_id
1 'polypeptide(L)'
;MTKYDKVFNSSETSEESLSPEEAVAAIATVTAIADLSIEDVDAESLAGILWEFEVFEEYSEDEITEIVDRLLAIAEEEGIGALFNTAKVSLSDELVLDGFAAGVIVLLDDELAIPKSKQAYLKKLQAALELEDEEAEEIIKEVIAAFKEAEEEEYADDDEDETVVIEDFSEQIYQSPLGNFTVPIPVDSQQGGRIQSQEGVVGFSDDIGTLLRIDYYPFPLEQLEELESVGQEEYLQTILVDKYVPQAIFANVPDASVEYSEYLADTLRGAYYVLIDMPKGSTISKQENNGTAIRLDAYRGLLTFVSGEFLYIVSSQHSFLNGETPDSLEEEAEDIKESILEFVETIEFT
;
A
#
# COMPACT_ATOMS: atom_id res chain seq x y z
N MET A 1 0.51 -39.25 -0.17
CA MET A 1 1.51 -38.16 -0.17
C MET A 1 0.73 -36.87 -0.27
N THR A 2 0.92 -35.96 0.69
CA THR A 2 0.33 -34.63 0.66
C THR A 2 1.07 -33.76 -0.36
N LYS A 3 0.47 -32.64 -0.82
CA LYS A 3 1.08 -31.67 -1.75
C LYS A 3 2.50 -31.26 -1.29
N TYR A 4 2.74 -31.19 0.02
CA TYR A 4 3.98 -30.68 0.64
C TYR A 4 5.01 -31.77 1.02
N ASP A 5 4.70 -33.05 0.81
CA ASP A 5 5.63 -34.13 1.15
C ASP A 5 6.93 -34.10 0.31
N LYS A 6 6.90 -33.49 -0.86
CA LYS A 6 8.08 -33.30 -1.70
C LYS A 6 9.09 -32.32 -1.11
N VAL A 7 8.63 -31.32 -0.35
CA VAL A 7 9.48 -30.32 0.30
C VAL A 7 10.15 -30.95 1.52
N PHE A 8 9.38 -31.47 2.46
CA PHE A 8 9.86 -31.81 3.81
C PHE A 8 10.33 -33.26 3.99
N ASN A 9 10.11 -34.16 3.02
CA ASN A 9 10.53 -35.58 3.11
C ASN A 9 11.69 -35.91 2.16
N SER A 10 12.31 -34.94 1.51
CA SER A 10 13.55 -35.14 0.77
C SER A 10 14.71 -35.33 1.75
N SER A 11 15.67 -36.16 1.37
CA SER A 11 16.96 -36.31 2.08
C SER A 11 18.13 -35.77 1.25
N GLU A 12 17.83 -35.19 0.09
CA GLU A 12 18.82 -34.64 -0.84
C GLU A 12 19.10 -33.18 -0.44
N THR A 13 20.32 -32.71 -0.65
CA THR A 13 20.76 -31.32 -0.52
C THR A 13 21.30 -30.87 -1.85
N SER A 14 21.25 -29.56 -2.14
CA SER A 14 21.83 -28.98 -3.33
C SER A 14 23.36 -29.12 -3.32
N GLU A 15 23.98 -29.17 -4.50
CA GLU A 15 25.44 -29.11 -4.66
C GLU A 15 25.97 -27.70 -4.35
N GLU A 16 25.14 -26.66 -4.49
CA GLU A 16 25.48 -25.29 -4.16
C GLU A 16 25.32 -25.01 -2.66
N SER A 17 26.28 -24.28 -2.09
CA SER A 17 26.18 -23.78 -0.72
C SER A 17 25.52 -22.41 -0.70
N LEU A 18 24.65 -22.16 0.25
CA LEU A 18 23.99 -20.87 0.47
C LEU A 18 24.65 -20.11 1.63
N SER A 19 24.71 -18.78 1.53
CA SER A 19 24.98 -17.94 2.69
C SER A 19 23.78 -18.00 3.68
N PRO A 20 23.92 -17.56 4.94
CA PRO A 20 22.79 -17.50 5.86
C PRO A 20 21.64 -16.63 5.35
N GLU A 21 21.94 -15.49 4.72
CA GLU A 21 20.97 -14.58 4.12
C GLU A 21 20.26 -15.24 2.92
N GLU A 22 21.03 -15.86 2.03
CA GLU A 22 20.48 -16.64 0.91
C GLU A 22 19.61 -17.81 1.39
N ALA A 23 19.89 -18.35 2.57
CA ALA A 23 19.06 -19.39 3.15
C ALA A 23 17.70 -18.86 3.62
N VAL A 24 17.60 -17.62 4.11
CA VAL A 24 16.33 -16.94 4.39
C VAL A 24 15.53 -16.78 3.10
N ALA A 25 16.14 -16.25 2.04
CA ALA A 25 15.50 -16.12 0.72
C ALA A 25 15.06 -17.48 0.15
N ALA A 26 15.85 -18.53 0.38
CA ALA A 26 15.50 -19.89 -0.07
C ALA A 26 14.27 -20.45 0.64
N ILE A 27 14.05 -20.16 1.93
CA ILE A 27 12.81 -20.55 2.64
C ILE A 27 11.59 -19.86 2.03
N ALA A 28 11.67 -18.55 1.72
CA ALA A 28 10.61 -17.82 1.03
C ALA A 28 10.34 -18.41 -0.35
N THR A 29 11.38 -18.62 -1.17
CA THR A 29 11.29 -19.20 -2.51
C THR A 29 10.66 -20.60 -2.49
N VAL A 30 11.09 -21.47 -1.60
CA VAL A 30 10.51 -22.81 -1.40
C VAL A 30 9.02 -22.71 -1.01
N THR A 31 8.66 -21.74 -0.18
CA THR A 31 7.27 -21.53 0.25
C THR A 31 6.41 -21.05 -0.93
N ALA A 32 6.91 -20.12 -1.72
CA ALA A 32 6.24 -19.64 -2.92
C ALA A 32 5.99 -20.77 -3.94
N ILE A 33 7.00 -21.56 -4.25
CA ILE A 33 6.88 -22.74 -5.14
C ILE A 33 5.88 -23.78 -4.59
N ALA A 34 5.85 -23.98 -3.28
CA ALA A 34 4.93 -24.93 -2.65
C ALA A 34 3.46 -24.45 -2.72
N ASP A 35 3.23 -23.16 -2.73
CA ASP A 35 1.92 -22.55 -2.85
C ASP A 35 1.45 -22.47 -4.31
N LEU A 36 2.30 -21.98 -5.18
CA LEU A 36 2.10 -21.83 -6.63
C LEU A 36 2.72 -23.02 -7.41
N SER A 37 3.43 -22.72 -8.47
CA SER A 37 4.36 -23.61 -9.17
C SER A 37 5.62 -22.81 -9.53
N ILE A 38 6.74 -23.45 -9.85
CA ILE A 38 7.99 -22.75 -10.18
C ILE A 38 7.79 -21.72 -11.31
N GLU A 39 6.98 -22.06 -12.31
CA GLU A 39 6.72 -21.22 -13.48
C GLU A 39 5.84 -19.98 -13.15
N ASP A 40 5.16 -19.99 -12.01
CA ASP A 40 4.22 -18.96 -11.58
C ASP A 40 4.82 -18.06 -10.47
N VAL A 41 6.04 -18.34 -10.00
CA VAL A 41 6.73 -17.49 -8.99
C VAL A 41 7.41 -16.34 -9.70
N ASP A 42 7.01 -15.13 -9.32
CA ASP A 42 7.63 -13.90 -9.79
C ASP A 42 8.81 -13.52 -8.87
N ALA A 43 10.01 -13.50 -9.44
CA ALA A 43 11.24 -13.22 -8.70
C ALA A 43 11.32 -11.77 -8.22
N GLU A 44 10.85 -10.81 -9.02
CA GLU A 44 10.86 -9.38 -8.68
C GLU A 44 9.90 -9.13 -7.49
N SER A 45 8.68 -9.64 -7.54
CA SER A 45 7.72 -9.52 -6.44
C SER A 45 8.22 -10.17 -5.14
N LEU A 46 8.89 -11.33 -5.25
CA LEU A 46 9.45 -11.99 -4.05
C LEU A 46 10.66 -11.25 -3.50
N ALA A 47 11.49 -10.66 -4.36
CA ALA A 47 12.62 -9.84 -3.97
C ALA A 47 12.18 -8.57 -3.25
N GLY A 48 11.13 -7.89 -3.74
CA GLY A 48 10.54 -6.71 -3.08
C GLY A 48 10.10 -7.02 -1.65
N ILE A 49 9.42 -8.18 -1.43
CA ILE A 49 9.04 -8.63 -0.08
C ILE A 49 10.27 -8.90 0.79
N LEU A 50 11.32 -9.51 0.26
CA LEU A 50 12.52 -9.87 1.02
C LEU A 50 13.37 -8.65 1.35
N TRP A 51 13.34 -7.62 0.54
CA TRP A 51 14.09 -6.39 0.75
C TRP A 51 13.70 -5.65 2.04
N GLU A 52 12.47 -5.83 2.51
CA GLU A 52 11.97 -5.28 3.77
C GLU A 52 12.57 -5.95 5.03
N PHE A 53 13.31 -7.05 4.87
CA PHE A 53 13.94 -7.73 6.01
C PHE A 53 15.30 -7.12 6.35
N GLU A 54 15.54 -6.86 7.64
CA GLU A 54 16.83 -6.33 8.16
C GLU A 54 18.04 -7.14 7.67
N VAL A 55 17.86 -8.45 7.48
CA VAL A 55 18.91 -9.34 6.98
C VAL A 55 19.38 -8.99 5.57
N PHE A 56 18.60 -8.25 4.79
CA PHE A 56 18.92 -7.80 3.44
C PHE A 56 19.24 -6.30 3.36
N GLU A 57 19.39 -5.58 4.48
CA GLU A 57 19.67 -4.13 4.51
C GLU A 57 20.90 -3.71 3.66
N GLU A 58 21.91 -4.60 3.53
CA GLU A 58 23.10 -4.34 2.71
C GLU A 58 22.92 -4.70 1.22
N TYR A 59 21.77 -5.23 0.80
CA TYR A 59 21.49 -5.69 -0.55
C TYR A 59 20.56 -4.70 -1.28
N SER A 60 20.77 -4.51 -2.57
CA SER A 60 19.78 -3.87 -3.44
C SER A 60 18.69 -4.87 -3.87
N GLU A 61 17.53 -4.39 -4.23
CA GLU A 61 16.43 -5.20 -4.76
C GLU A 61 16.86 -6.04 -5.99
N ASP A 62 17.67 -5.45 -6.88
CA ASP A 62 18.25 -6.17 -8.05
C ASP A 62 19.12 -7.37 -7.61
N GLU A 63 19.94 -7.22 -6.55
CA GLU A 63 20.78 -8.31 -6.04
C GLU A 63 19.93 -9.42 -5.39
N ILE A 64 18.86 -9.07 -4.72
CA ILE A 64 17.92 -10.06 -4.14
C ILE A 64 17.18 -10.78 -5.27
N THR A 65 16.76 -10.08 -6.32
CA THR A 65 16.13 -10.68 -7.50
C THR A 65 17.08 -11.70 -8.16
N GLU A 66 18.38 -11.38 -8.33
CA GLU A 66 19.37 -12.34 -8.85
C GLU A 66 19.53 -13.55 -7.92
N ILE A 67 19.45 -13.38 -6.59
CA ILE A 67 19.47 -14.47 -5.62
C ILE A 67 18.22 -15.35 -5.81
N VAL A 68 17.02 -14.78 -5.90
CA VAL A 68 15.76 -15.52 -6.07
C VAL A 68 15.77 -16.30 -7.39
N ASP A 69 16.17 -15.68 -8.49
CA ASP A 69 16.28 -16.35 -9.80
C ASP A 69 17.21 -17.57 -9.75
N ARG A 70 18.35 -17.43 -9.08
CA ARG A 70 19.29 -18.55 -8.87
C ARG A 70 18.66 -19.64 -8.01
N LEU A 71 17.93 -19.30 -6.96
CA LEU A 71 17.24 -20.26 -6.09
C LEU A 71 16.11 -20.99 -6.84
N LEU A 72 15.38 -20.31 -7.73
CA LEU A 72 14.40 -20.93 -8.61
C LEU A 72 15.07 -21.93 -9.58
N ALA A 73 16.22 -21.59 -10.16
CA ALA A 73 16.97 -22.48 -11.01
C ALA A 73 17.45 -23.75 -10.24
N ILE A 74 17.97 -23.59 -9.02
CA ILE A 74 18.34 -24.73 -8.15
C ILE A 74 17.11 -25.62 -7.87
N ALA A 75 15.96 -25.01 -7.57
CA ALA A 75 14.72 -25.75 -7.31
C ALA A 75 14.23 -26.53 -8.54
N GLU A 76 14.44 -25.99 -9.74
CA GLU A 76 14.09 -26.64 -11.01
C GLU A 76 15.02 -27.81 -11.32
N GLU A 77 16.33 -27.63 -11.16
CA GLU A 77 17.36 -28.62 -11.51
C GLU A 77 17.50 -29.73 -10.49
N GLU A 78 17.52 -29.40 -9.19
CA GLU A 78 17.82 -30.33 -8.10
C GLU A 78 16.59 -30.68 -7.22
N GLY A 79 15.53 -29.90 -7.39
CA GLY A 79 14.26 -30.10 -6.70
C GLY A 79 14.09 -29.27 -5.41
N ILE A 80 12.85 -28.86 -5.18
CA ILE A 80 12.43 -28.01 -4.08
C ILE A 80 12.84 -28.53 -2.70
N GLY A 81 12.85 -29.86 -2.51
CA GLY A 81 13.27 -30.48 -1.25
C GLY A 81 14.77 -30.43 -1.02
N ALA A 82 15.59 -30.50 -2.07
CA ALA A 82 17.04 -30.32 -1.97
C ALA A 82 17.36 -28.87 -1.57
N LEU A 83 16.74 -27.88 -2.22
CA LEU A 83 16.88 -26.49 -1.87
C LEU A 83 16.49 -26.22 -0.42
N PHE A 84 15.33 -26.75 0.05
CA PHE A 84 14.89 -26.60 1.44
C PHE A 84 15.90 -27.14 2.44
N ASN A 85 16.43 -28.35 2.20
CA ASN A 85 17.39 -28.97 3.10
C ASN A 85 18.73 -28.20 3.14
N THR A 86 19.15 -27.66 2.00
CA THR A 86 20.36 -26.81 1.92
C THR A 86 20.14 -25.52 2.67
N ALA A 87 18.98 -24.86 2.51
CA ALA A 87 18.61 -23.68 3.26
C ALA A 87 18.61 -23.95 4.78
N LYS A 88 17.96 -25.03 5.22
CA LYS A 88 17.91 -25.39 6.64
C LYS A 88 19.31 -25.60 7.25
N VAL A 89 20.25 -26.18 6.52
CA VAL A 89 21.63 -26.39 7.00
C VAL A 89 22.45 -25.10 6.98
N SER A 90 22.13 -24.18 6.10
CA SER A 90 22.84 -22.90 5.92
C SER A 90 22.32 -21.79 6.84
N LEU A 91 21.09 -21.90 7.34
CA LEU A 91 20.55 -20.97 8.34
C LEU A 91 21.40 -21.02 9.63
N SER A 92 21.81 -19.82 10.08
CA SER A 92 22.38 -19.69 11.43
C SER A 92 21.27 -19.75 12.48
N ASP A 93 21.61 -20.07 13.72
CA ASP A 93 20.64 -20.09 14.84
C ASP A 93 19.96 -18.71 15.03
N GLU A 94 20.62 -17.63 14.65
CA GLU A 94 20.13 -16.26 14.73
C GLU A 94 19.09 -15.93 13.65
N LEU A 95 19.19 -16.55 12.45
CA LEU A 95 18.32 -16.29 11.30
C LEU A 95 17.21 -17.33 11.09
N VAL A 96 17.05 -18.28 11.99
CA VAL A 96 15.94 -19.27 11.90
C VAL A 96 14.57 -18.58 11.98
N LEU A 97 14.46 -17.56 12.84
CA LEU A 97 13.24 -16.78 13.02
C LEU A 97 12.90 -15.97 11.75
N ASP A 98 13.92 -15.32 11.16
CA ASP A 98 13.78 -14.59 9.88
C ASP A 98 13.40 -15.52 8.74
N GLY A 99 14.00 -16.71 8.67
CA GLY A 99 13.63 -17.73 7.70
C GLY A 99 12.18 -18.19 7.84
N PHE A 100 11.68 -18.33 9.07
CA PHE A 100 10.28 -18.65 9.31
C PHE A 100 9.37 -17.48 8.98
N ALA A 101 9.73 -16.26 9.37
CA ALA A 101 9.01 -15.04 9.04
C ALA A 101 8.87 -14.86 7.51
N ALA A 102 9.96 -15.04 6.76
CA ALA A 102 9.95 -15.00 5.29
C ALA A 102 8.99 -16.06 4.68
N GLY A 103 8.92 -17.25 5.28
CA GLY A 103 7.93 -18.25 4.88
C GLY A 103 6.49 -17.87 5.25
N VAL A 104 6.27 -17.21 6.40
CA VAL A 104 4.94 -16.74 6.85
C VAL A 104 4.39 -15.70 5.88
N ILE A 105 5.19 -14.69 5.51
CA ILE A 105 4.78 -13.60 4.62
C ILE A 105 4.25 -14.13 3.29
N VAL A 106 4.97 -15.04 2.66
CA VAL A 106 4.57 -15.67 1.38
C VAL A 106 3.23 -16.43 1.49
N LEU A 107 2.82 -16.80 2.70
CA LEU A 107 1.58 -17.53 2.94
C LEU A 107 0.38 -16.62 3.25
N LEU A 108 0.60 -15.34 3.51
CA LEU A 108 -0.48 -14.39 3.75
C LEU A 108 -1.34 -14.23 2.51
N ASP A 109 -2.60 -13.90 2.72
CA ASP A 109 -3.52 -13.48 1.67
C ASP A 109 -3.74 -11.95 1.74
N ASP A 110 -4.53 -11.42 0.84
CA ASP A 110 -4.84 -9.98 0.75
C ASP A 110 -5.53 -9.42 2.02
N GLU A 111 -5.99 -10.29 2.92
CA GLU A 111 -6.57 -9.92 4.22
C GLU A 111 -5.53 -10.01 5.37
N LEU A 112 -4.24 -10.19 5.04
CA LEU A 112 -3.14 -10.45 5.97
C LEU A 112 -3.44 -11.64 6.91
N ALA A 113 -4.12 -12.64 6.39
CA ALA A 113 -4.46 -13.85 7.10
C ALA A 113 -3.82 -15.08 6.43
N ILE A 114 -3.52 -16.10 7.21
CA ILE A 114 -3.05 -17.37 6.66
C ILE A 114 -4.24 -18.26 6.32
N PRO A 115 -4.52 -18.51 5.02
CA PRO A 115 -5.65 -19.34 4.59
C PRO A 115 -5.60 -20.73 5.21
N LYS A 116 -6.78 -21.29 5.50
CA LYS A 116 -6.88 -22.64 6.07
C LYS A 116 -6.18 -23.72 5.24
N SER A 117 -6.12 -23.53 3.92
CA SER A 117 -5.42 -24.43 2.99
C SER A 117 -3.90 -24.42 3.18
N LYS A 118 -3.32 -23.30 3.64
CA LYS A 118 -1.88 -23.09 3.83
C LYS A 118 -1.41 -23.45 5.25
N GLN A 119 -2.30 -23.53 6.23
CA GLN A 119 -1.95 -23.86 7.63
C GLN A 119 -1.21 -25.20 7.80
N ALA A 120 -1.52 -26.18 6.94
CA ALA A 120 -0.82 -27.48 6.98
C ALA A 120 0.64 -27.38 6.52
N TYR A 121 0.95 -26.48 5.59
CA TYR A 121 2.31 -26.16 5.18
C TYR A 121 3.06 -25.46 6.30
N LEU A 122 2.48 -24.39 6.85
CA LEU A 122 3.07 -23.60 7.93
C LEU A 122 3.49 -24.49 9.13
N LYS A 123 2.61 -25.38 9.56
CA LYS A 123 2.95 -26.35 10.66
C LYS A 123 4.11 -27.28 10.30
N LYS A 124 4.25 -27.65 9.04
CA LYS A 124 5.39 -28.46 8.60
C LYS A 124 6.67 -27.65 8.53
N LEU A 125 6.58 -26.39 8.07
CA LEU A 125 7.71 -25.47 8.06
C LEU A 125 8.23 -25.22 9.49
N GLN A 126 7.33 -24.87 10.42
CA GLN A 126 7.63 -24.71 11.84
C GLN A 126 8.35 -25.96 12.41
N ALA A 127 7.78 -27.14 12.18
CA ALA A 127 8.37 -28.37 12.68
C ALA A 127 9.73 -28.71 12.02
N ALA A 128 9.91 -28.35 10.75
CA ALA A 128 11.15 -28.56 10.03
C ALA A 128 12.27 -27.61 10.47
N LEU A 129 11.91 -26.38 10.87
CA LEU A 129 12.83 -25.38 11.46
C LEU A 129 13.00 -25.54 12.97
N GLU A 130 12.33 -26.54 13.58
CA GLU A 130 12.46 -26.90 14.99
C GLU A 130 12.02 -25.77 15.97
N LEU A 131 11.07 -24.93 15.55
CA LEU A 131 10.51 -23.83 16.35
C LEU A 131 9.44 -24.35 17.32
N GLU A 132 9.44 -23.83 18.54
CA GLU A 132 8.38 -24.11 19.53
C GLU A 132 7.06 -23.40 19.14
N ASP A 133 5.92 -23.92 19.63
CA ASP A 133 4.60 -23.36 19.25
C ASP A 133 4.45 -21.89 19.67
N GLU A 134 5.00 -21.50 20.83
CA GLU A 134 4.96 -20.12 21.34
C GLU A 134 5.78 -19.17 20.46
N GLU A 135 6.99 -19.57 20.05
CA GLU A 135 7.87 -18.76 19.18
C GLU A 135 7.24 -18.57 17.80
N ALA A 136 6.71 -19.65 17.21
CA ALA A 136 6.05 -19.56 15.90
C ALA A 136 4.79 -18.67 15.92
N GLU A 137 3.99 -18.75 17.00
CA GLU A 137 2.81 -17.88 17.17
C GLU A 137 3.19 -16.40 17.36
N GLU A 138 4.30 -16.13 18.03
CA GLU A 138 4.82 -14.78 18.24
C GLU A 138 5.28 -14.17 16.90
N ILE A 139 6.10 -14.89 16.14
CA ILE A 139 6.56 -14.44 14.81
C ILE A 139 5.38 -14.18 13.85
N ILE A 140 4.39 -15.10 13.82
CA ILE A 140 3.21 -14.89 12.96
C ILE A 140 2.49 -13.58 13.33
N LYS A 141 2.37 -13.28 14.63
CA LYS A 141 1.73 -12.04 15.09
C LYS A 141 2.57 -10.81 14.75
N GLU A 142 3.88 -10.88 14.93
CA GLU A 142 4.81 -9.80 14.61
C GLU A 142 4.82 -9.50 13.11
N VAL A 143 4.89 -10.53 12.26
CA VAL A 143 4.80 -10.40 10.81
C VAL A 143 3.48 -9.74 10.40
N ILE A 144 2.35 -10.26 10.89
CA ILE A 144 1.03 -9.68 10.59
C ILE A 144 0.91 -8.25 11.12
N ALA A 145 1.50 -7.94 12.28
CA ALA A 145 1.48 -6.60 12.83
C ALA A 145 2.34 -5.64 12.01
N ALA A 146 3.56 -6.06 11.63
CA ALA A 146 4.46 -5.26 10.80
C ALA A 146 3.84 -4.96 9.42
N PHE A 147 3.19 -5.95 8.79
CA PHE A 147 2.47 -5.70 7.53
C PHE A 147 1.22 -4.83 7.69
N LYS A 148 0.53 -4.92 8.82
CA LYS A 148 -0.58 -4.01 9.12
C LYS A 148 -0.09 -2.60 9.42
N GLU A 149 1.02 -2.47 10.14
CA GLU A 149 1.69 -1.19 10.35
C GLU A 149 2.21 -0.65 9.01
N ALA A 150 2.82 -1.48 8.15
CA ALA A 150 3.25 -1.10 6.82
C ALA A 150 2.05 -0.77 5.90
N GLU A 151 0.94 -1.54 5.93
CA GLU A 151 -0.30 -1.13 5.23
C GLU A 151 -0.88 0.17 5.81
N GLU A 152 -0.81 0.38 7.12
CA GLU A 152 -1.19 1.65 7.75
C GLU A 152 -0.20 2.77 7.40
N GLU A 153 1.10 2.43 7.21
CA GLU A 153 2.16 3.32 6.75
C GLU A 153 2.17 3.46 5.22
N GLU A 154 1.86 2.44 4.42
CA GLU A 154 1.77 2.50 2.96
C GLU A 154 0.59 3.36 2.48
N TYR A 155 -0.45 3.52 3.31
CA TYR A 155 -1.40 4.64 3.17
C TYR A 155 -0.80 5.98 3.62
N ALA A 156 0.42 5.98 4.17
CA ALA A 156 1.19 7.13 4.59
C ALA A 156 2.49 7.34 3.79
N ASP A 157 2.99 6.34 3.04
CA ASP A 157 4.33 6.44 2.46
C ASP A 157 4.36 5.95 1.00
N ASP A 158 4.27 6.90 0.09
CA ASP A 158 4.98 6.87 -1.19
C ASP A 158 5.79 8.17 -1.25
N ASP A 159 6.79 8.26 -0.38
CA ASP A 159 7.96 9.14 -0.50
C ASP A 159 8.73 9.16 0.84
N GLU A 160 10.05 9.02 0.82
CA GLU A 160 11.03 9.20 1.92
C GLU A 160 11.02 10.64 2.51
N ASP A 161 9.86 11.18 2.86
CA ASP A 161 9.75 12.45 3.56
C ASP A 161 8.94 12.25 4.85
N GLU A 162 9.51 12.63 5.99
CA GLU A 162 8.94 12.54 7.33
C GLU A 162 7.47 13.00 7.35
N THR A 163 6.52 12.04 7.34
CA THR A 163 5.10 12.38 7.57
C THR A 163 4.93 12.88 8.99
N VAL A 164 4.62 14.14 9.15
CA VAL A 164 4.34 14.75 10.44
C VAL A 164 2.85 14.57 10.75
N VAL A 165 2.53 13.73 11.72
CA VAL A 165 1.17 13.63 12.28
C VAL A 165 1.01 14.65 13.40
N ILE A 166 0.09 15.57 13.23
CA ILE A 166 -0.22 16.61 14.23
C ILE A 166 -1.59 16.28 14.82
N GLU A 167 -1.60 15.77 16.05
CA GLU A 167 -2.84 15.44 16.79
C GLU A 167 -3.33 16.58 17.68
N ASP A 168 -2.43 17.49 18.09
CA ASP A 168 -2.75 18.65 18.94
C ASP A 168 -2.30 19.95 18.22
N PHE A 169 -3.25 20.57 17.51
CA PHE A 169 -3.00 21.82 16.81
C PHE A 169 -3.70 22.99 17.53
N SER A 170 -2.87 23.90 18.01
CA SER A 170 -3.34 25.15 18.65
C SER A 170 -3.65 26.25 17.63
N GLU A 171 -3.14 26.14 16.42
CA GLU A 171 -3.38 27.07 15.32
C GLU A 171 -4.54 26.56 14.45
N GLN A 172 -5.42 27.47 14.07
CA GLN A 172 -6.60 27.14 13.24
C GLN A 172 -6.29 27.16 11.73
N ILE A 173 -5.04 27.40 11.34
CA ILE A 173 -4.60 27.56 9.95
C ILE A 173 -3.38 26.67 9.71
N TYR A 174 -3.48 25.80 8.71
CA TYR A 174 -2.34 25.06 8.19
C TYR A 174 -1.62 25.91 7.12
N GLN A 175 -0.31 25.90 7.12
CA GLN A 175 0.55 26.51 6.09
C GLN A 175 1.39 25.43 5.44
N SER A 176 1.33 25.31 4.11
CA SER A 176 2.14 24.34 3.38
C SER A 176 3.64 24.58 3.55
N PRO A 177 4.48 23.52 3.59
CA PRO A 177 5.94 23.68 3.69
C PRO A 177 6.56 24.54 2.59
N LEU A 178 6.02 24.49 1.37
CA LEU A 178 6.46 25.31 0.23
C LEU A 178 5.91 26.75 0.24
N GLY A 179 5.00 27.06 1.17
CA GLY A 179 4.39 28.37 1.28
C GLY A 179 3.47 28.75 0.11
N ASN A 180 3.04 27.78 -0.68
CA ASN A 180 2.19 27.98 -1.86
C ASN A 180 0.71 28.13 -1.53
N PHE A 181 0.28 27.72 -0.31
CA PHE A 181 -1.07 27.96 0.18
C PHE A 181 -1.15 27.95 1.71
N THR A 182 -2.23 28.52 2.23
CA THR A 182 -2.70 28.34 3.59
C THR A 182 -4.15 27.93 3.59
N VAL A 183 -4.60 27.17 4.59
CA VAL A 183 -5.97 26.70 4.71
C VAL A 183 -6.41 26.63 6.17
N PRO A 184 -7.64 27.07 6.54
CA PRO A 184 -8.20 26.77 7.83
C PRO A 184 -8.29 25.27 8.03
N ILE A 185 -7.85 24.76 9.20
CA ILE A 185 -7.90 23.33 9.51
C ILE A 185 -9.36 22.90 9.62
N PRO A 186 -9.83 21.96 8.76
CA PRO A 186 -11.25 21.60 8.66
C PRO A 186 -11.70 20.57 9.71
N VAL A 187 -10.80 20.10 10.57
CA VAL A 187 -11.05 19.04 11.56
C VAL A 187 -10.80 19.56 12.98
N ASP A 188 -11.45 18.95 13.96
CA ASP A 188 -11.34 19.32 15.38
C ASP A 188 -10.60 18.22 16.16
N SER A 189 -9.49 18.56 16.80
CA SER A 189 -8.69 17.64 17.63
C SER A 189 -9.52 16.97 18.74
N GLN A 190 -10.60 17.63 19.25
CA GLN A 190 -11.49 17.03 20.23
C GLN A 190 -12.41 15.94 19.65
N GLN A 191 -12.52 15.88 18.32
CA GLN A 191 -13.28 14.87 17.58
C GLN A 191 -12.37 13.86 16.87
N GLY A 192 -11.14 13.70 17.35
CA GLY A 192 -10.15 12.81 16.74
C GLY A 192 -9.53 13.37 15.46
N GLY A 193 -9.61 14.70 15.26
CA GLY A 193 -9.02 15.35 14.10
C GLY A 193 -7.52 15.17 14.06
N ARG A 194 -7.00 14.83 12.87
CA ARG A 194 -5.58 14.59 12.57
C ARG A 194 -5.20 15.32 11.30
N ILE A 195 -3.95 15.79 11.27
CA ILE A 195 -3.34 16.36 10.09
C ILE A 195 -2.12 15.49 9.76
N GLN A 196 -2.10 14.94 8.57
CA GLN A 196 -0.96 14.22 8.03
C GLN A 196 -0.35 15.10 6.94
N SER A 197 0.91 15.48 7.08
CA SER A 197 1.59 16.39 6.16
C SER A 197 2.97 15.86 5.82
N GLN A 198 3.24 15.79 4.53
CA GLN A 198 4.55 15.55 3.94
C GLN A 198 4.78 16.47 2.74
N GLU A 199 5.96 16.42 2.10
CA GLU A 199 6.22 17.24 0.92
C GLU A 199 5.25 16.87 -0.22
N GLY A 200 4.55 17.84 -0.77
CA GLY A 200 3.60 17.65 -1.87
C GLY A 200 2.19 17.25 -1.44
N VAL A 201 1.93 16.94 -0.16
CA VAL A 201 0.58 16.52 0.26
C VAL A 201 0.26 16.90 1.70
N VAL A 202 -1.02 17.18 1.95
CA VAL A 202 -1.60 17.27 3.30
C VAL A 202 -2.98 16.62 3.32
N GLY A 203 -3.21 15.79 4.33
CA GLY A 203 -4.50 15.15 4.62
C GLY A 203 -5.08 15.63 5.95
N PHE A 204 -6.39 15.78 5.99
CA PHE A 204 -7.18 16.11 7.18
C PHE A 204 -8.22 15.01 7.38
N SER A 205 -8.20 14.35 8.52
CA SER A 205 -9.14 13.29 8.86
C SER A 205 -9.62 13.40 10.29
N ASP A 206 -10.78 12.80 10.59
CA ASP A 206 -11.33 12.69 11.93
C ASP A 206 -12.02 11.34 12.17
N ASP A 207 -12.44 11.09 13.41
CA ASP A 207 -13.11 9.85 13.79
C ASP A 207 -14.58 9.78 13.34
N ILE A 208 -15.14 10.87 12.79
CA ILE A 208 -16.52 10.95 12.33
C ILE A 208 -16.69 10.79 10.80
N GLY A 209 -15.60 10.64 10.09
CA GLY A 209 -15.60 10.29 8.66
C GLY A 209 -15.17 11.41 7.73
N THR A 210 -14.71 12.55 8.25
CA THR A 210 -14.09 13.59 7.40
C THR A 210 -12.79 13.04 6.82
N LEU A 211 -12.64 13.14 5.51
CA LEU A 211 -11.39 12.89 4.81
C LEU A 211 -11.25 13.91 3.69
N LEU A 212 -10.35 14.87 3.88
CA LEU A 212 -10.00 15.90 2.91
C LEU A 212 -8.49 15.85 2.67
N ARG A 213 -8.07 15.92 1.41
CA ARG A 213 -6.65 15.86 1.05
C ARG A 213 -6.34 16.88 -0.05
N ILE A 214 -5.18 17.50 0.04
CA ILE A 214 -4.61 18.40 -0.96
C ILE A 214 -3.26 17.84 -1.39
N ASP A 215 -3.17 17.38 -2.64
CA ASP A 215 -1.90 17.09 -3.30
C ASP A 215 -1.51 18.31 -4.13
N TYR A 216 -0.23 18.68 -4.14
CA TYR A 216 0.26 19.86 -4.84
C TYR A 216 1.64 19.63 -5.43
N TYR A 217 1.77 19.90 -6.72
CA TYR A 217 2.96 19.64 -7.51
C TYR A 217 3.45 20.94 -8.16
N PRO A 218 4.76 21.22 -8.18
CA PRO A 218 5.29 22.32 -8.98
C PRO A 218 4.86 22.20 -10.44
N PHE A 219 4.42 23.31 -11.04
CA PHE A 219 3.95 23.37 -12.40
C PHE A 219 4.86 24.26 -13.25
N PRO A 220 5.97 23.69 -13.82
CA PRO A 220 6.97 24.45 -14.56
C PRO A 220 6.44 24.96 -15.90
N LEU A 221 7.14 25.94 -16.46
CA LEU A 221 6.76 26.58 -17.74
C LEU A 221 6.60 25.58 -18.89
N GLU A 222 7.35 24.49 -18.92
CA GLU A 222 7.23 23.47 -19.96
C GLU A 222 5.86 22.76 -19.91
N GLN A 223 5.32 22.52 -18.71
CA GLN A 223 3.98 21.97 -18.55
C GLN A 223 2.89 22.99 -18.87
N LEU A 224 3.14 24.27 -18.62
CA LEU A 224 2.22 25.34 -19.02
C LEU A 224 2.14 25.44 -20.55
N GLU A 225 3.25 25.35 -21.28
CA GLU A 225 3.28 25.30 -22.74
C GLU A 225 2.53 24.07 -23.29
N GLU A 226 2.65 22.93 -22.63
CA GLU A 226 1.91 21.71 -22.98
C GLU A 226 0.41 21.90 -22.77
N LEU A 227 -0.01 22.44 -21.61
CA LEU A 227 -1.40 22.75 -21.29
C LEU A 227 -2.01 23.71 -22.34
N GLU A 228 -1.28 24.77 -22.75
CA GLU A 228 -1.74 25.71 -23.78
C GLU A 228 -1.86 25.05 -25.17
N SER A 229 -0.98 24.08 -25.47
CA SER A 229 -0.94 23.39 -26.76
C SER A 229 -2.05 22.36 -26.91
N VAL A 230 -2.32 21.59 -25.87
CA VAL A 230 -3.31 20.49 -25.86
C VAL A 230 -4.71 21.02 -25.52
N GLY A 231 -4.79 22.04 -24.68
CA GLY A 231 -6.02 22.57 -24.10
C GLY A 231 -6.23 22.08 -22.67
N GLN A 232 -6.74 22.97 -21.82
CA GLN A 232 -6.80 22.76 -20.38
C GLN A 232 -7.65 21.55 -19.98
N GLU A 233 -8.80 21.35 -20.61
CA GLU A 233 -9.68 20.21 -20.36
C GLU A 233 -8.96 18.88 -20.61
N GLU A 234 -8.37 18.71 -21.79
CA GLU A 234 -7.68 17.48 -22.18
C GLU A 234 -6.42 17.24 -21.34
N TYR A 235 -5.69 18.32 -21.02
CA TYR A 235 -4.49 18.23 -20.19
C TYR A 235 -4.83 17.77 -18.77
N LEU A 236 -5.79 18.44 -18.09
CA LEU A 236 -6.18 18.11 -16.73
C LEU A 236 -6.83 16.71 -16.64
N GLN A 237 -7.61 16.33 -17.65
CA GLN A 237 -8.15 14.97 -17.75
C GLN A 237 -7.02 13.93 -17.80
N THR A 238 -6.04 14.14 -18.67
CA THR A 238 -4.90 13.21 -18.81
C THR A 238 -4.11 13.09 -17.50
N ILE A 239 -3.82 14.21 -16.84
CA ILE A 239 -3.11 14.18 -15.56
C ILE A 239 -3.92 13.42 -14.50
N LEU A 240 -5.21 13.72 -14.37
CA LEU A 240 -6.03 13.13 -13.30
C LEU A 240 -6.40 11.69 -13.58
N VAL A 241 -6.96 11.41 -14.78
CA VAL A 241 -7.54 10.09 -15.10
C VAL A 241 -6.49 9.07 -15.55
N ASP A 242 -5.53 9.51 -16.38
CA ASP A 242 -4.60 8.57 -17.01
C ASP A 242 -3.28 8.40 -16.23
N LYS A 243 -2.95 9.34 -15.32
CA LYS A 243 -1.72 9.27 -14.53
C LYS A 243 -1.99 9.13 -13.03
N TYR A 244 -2.67 10.09 -12.41
CA TYR A 244 -2.85 10.13 -10.95
C TYR A 244 -3.75 9.01 -10.44
N VAL A 245 -4.95 8.83 -10.99
CA VAL A 245 -5.92 7.82 -10.52
C VAL A 245 -5.36 6.40 -10.59
N PRO A 246 -4.67 5.96 -11.67
CA PRO A 246 -4.06 4.64 -11.70
C PRO A 246 -3.00 4.42 -10.62
N GLN A 247 -2.17 5.41 -10.35
CA GLN A 247 -1.08 5.30 -9.38
C GLN A 247 -1.57 5.46 -7.94
N ALA A 248 -2.42 6.44 -7.67
CA ALA A 248 -2.83 6.78 -6.32
C ALA A 248 -4.04 5.95 -5.81
N ILE A 249 -4.85 5.38 -6.71
CA ILE A 249 -6.09 4.70 -6.33
C ILE A 249 -6.14 3.27 -6.85
N PHE A 250 -5.99 3.03 -8.17
CA PHE A 250 -6.16 1.67 -8.72
C PHE A 250 -5.06 0.70 -8.29
N ALA A 251 -3.85 1.20 -8.00
CA ALA A 251 -2.78 0.40 -7.44
C ALA A 251 -3.18 -0.23 -6.09
N ASN A 252 -3.92 0.53 -5.27
CA ASN A 252 -4.33 0.13 -3.91
C ASN A 252 -5.75 -0.46 -3.85
N VAL A 253 -6.61 -0.12 -4.81
CA VAL A 253 -8.00 -0.60 -4.93
C VAL A 253 -8.23 -1.09 -6.37
N PRO A 254 -7.80 -2.31 -6.72
CA PRO A 254 -7.86 -2.80 -8.10
C PRO A 254 -9.27 -2.88 -8.70
N ASP A 255 -10.30 -3.00 -7.86
CA ASP A 255 -11.71 -3.04 -8.27
C ASP A 255 -12.33 -1.64 -8.39
N ALA A 256 -11.55 -0.55 -8.16
CA ALA A 256 -12.06 0.80 -8.28
C ALA A 256 -12.31 1.19 -9.74
N SER A 257 -13.27 2.08 -9.96
CA SER A 257 -13.63 2.57 -11.30
C SER A 257 -14.02 4.05 -11.29
N VAL A 258 -13.69 4.76 -12.37
CA VAL A 258 -14.16 6.13 -12.58
C VAL A 258 -15.61 6.08 -13.05
N GLU A 259 -16.54 6.57 -12.23
CA GLU A 259 -17.98 6.51 -12.49
C GLU A 259 -18.54 7.82 -13.06
N TYR A 260 -17.90 8.94 -12.77
CA TYR A 260 -18.32 10.25 -13.27
C TYR A 260 -17.11 11.15 -13.54
N SER A 261 -17.20 12.01 -14.55
CA SER A 261 -16.18 13.02 -14.83
C SER A 261 -16.79 14.26 -15.48
N GLU A 262 -16.27 15.44 -15.15
CA GLU A 262 -16.77 16.71 -15.64
C GLU A 262 -15.66 17.78 -15.71
N TYR A 263 -15.64 18.55 -16.79
CA TYR A 263 -14.81 19.75 -16.88
C TYR A 263 -15.60 21.00 -16.46
N LEU A 264 -15.08 21.73 -15.48
CA LEU A 264 -15.67 22.91 -14.86
C LEU A 264 -15.00 24.17 -15.42
N ALA A 265 -15.44 24.66 -16.60
CA ALA A 265 -14.78 25.74 -17.31
C ALA A 265 -14.76 27.07 -16.54
N ASP A 266 -15.82 27.37 -15.78
CA ASP A 266 -15.97 28.64 -15.05
C ASP A 266 -15.45 28.59 -13.61
N THR A 267 -15.03 27.42 -13.14
CA THR A 267 -14.53 27.16 -11.76
C THR A 267 -13.01 27.15 -11.75
N LEU A 268 -12.38 27.92 -10.85
CA LEU A 268 -10.92 27.95 -10.65
C LEU A 268 -10.11 28.23 -11.94
N ARG A 269 -10.69 28.94 -12.90
CA ARG A 269 -10.18 29.19 -14.26
C ARG A 269 -10.05 27.92 -15.11
N GLY A 270 -10.86 26.92 -14.83
CA GLY A 270 -10.90 25.62 -15.45
C GLY A 270 -10.37 24.55 -14.47
N ALA A 271 -11.24 23.62 -14.11
CA ALA A 271 -10.91 22.47 -13.24
C ALA A 271 -11.49 21.20 -13.84
N TYR A 272 -10.92 20.05 -13.53
CA TYR A 272 -11.44 18.76 -13.94
C TYR A 272 -11.81 17.95 -12.70
N TYR A 273 -13.03 17.45 -12.65
CA TYR A 273 -13.57 16.65 -11.55
C TYR A 273 -13.80 15.20 -11.98
N VAL A 274 -13.49 14.25 -11.10
CA VAL A 274 -13.86 12.84 -11.25
C VAL A 274 -14.44 12.30 -9.95
N LEU A 275 -15.38 11.35 -10.06
CA LEU A 275 -15.84 10.51 -8.97
C LEU A 275 -15.41 9.08 -9.22
N ILE A 276 -14.85 8.45 -8.19
CA ILE A 276 -14.33 7.08 -8.23
C ILE A 276 -15.12 6.23 -7.24
N ASP A 277 -15.67 5.12 -7.72
CA ASP A 277 -16.18 4.06 -6.88
C ASP A 277 -15.02 3.20 -6.38
N MET A 278 -14.93 3.03 -5.08
CA MET A 278 -13.87 2.27 -4.41
C MET A 278 -14.50 1.16 -3.55
N PRO A 279 -14.82 0.00 -4.13
CA PRO A 279 -15.31 -1.16 -3.38
C PRO A 279 -14.28 -1.60 -2.34
N LYS A 280 -14.66 -1.57 -1.05
CA LYS A 280 -13.79 -1.86 0.09
C LYS A 280 -12.54 -0.95 0.20
N GLY A 281 -12.56 0.20 -0.47
CA GLY A 281 -11.43 1.14 -0.55
C GLY A 281 -11.34 2.13 0.61
N SER A 282 -12.16 1.99 1.65
CA SER A 282 -12.10 2.79 2.88
C SER A 282 -11.94 1.90 4.08
N THR A 283 -11.15 2.35 5.06
CA THR A 283 -10.91 1.63 6.31
C THR A 283 -11.33 2.48 7.49
N ILE A 284 -12.12 1.91 8.41
CA ILE A 284 -12.41 2.53 9.71
C ILE A 284 -11.84 1.64 10.80
N SER A 285 -10.91 2.20 11.60
CA SER A 285 -10.42 1.55 12.81
C SER A 285 -11.43 1.75 13.94
N LYS A 286 -12.10 0.69 14.41
CA LYS A 286 -12.88 0.74 15.64
C LYS A 286 -11.99 0.42 16.83
N GLN A 287 -11.79 1.38 17.73
CA GLN A 287 -11.14 1.17 19.02
C GLN A 287 -11.92 0.25 19.98
N GLU A 288 -13.15 -0.15 19.65
CA GLU A 288 -13.97 -1.06 20.45
C GLU A 288 -13.95 -2.48 19.87
N ASN A 289 -13.34 -3.40 20.58
CA ASN A 289 -13.21 -4.84 20.33
C ASN A 289 -12.09 -5.29 19.39
N ASN A 290 -10.89 -5.44 19.92
CA ASN A 290 -9.74 -6.16 19.30
C ASN A 290 -9.20 -5.63 17.99
N GLY A 291 -9.27 -4.33 17.70
CA GLY A 291 -8.47 -3.73 16.62
C GLY A 291 -8.75 -4.26 15.20
N THR A 292 -9.93 -4.79 14.93
CA THR A 292 -10.27 -5.25 13.58
C THR A 292 -10.67 -4.06 12.72
N ALA A 293 -9.85 -3.70 11.75
CA ALA A 293 -10.20 -2.75 10.71
C ALA A 293 -11.37 -3.29 9.88
N ILE A 294 -12.35 -2.44 9.59
CA ILE A 294 -13.49 -2.78 8.72
C ILE A 294 -13.29 -2.02 7.42
N ARG A 295 -13.13 -2.75 6.32
CA ARG A 295 -13.13 -2.17 4.98
C ARG A 295 -14.56 -1.84 4.55
N LEU A 296 -14.77 -0.63 4.06
CA LEU A 296 -16.05 -0.10 3.61
C LEU A 296 -15.99 0.27 2.15
N ASP A 297 -17.13 0.14 1.48
CA ASP A 297 -17.31 0.75 0.17
C ASP A 297 -17.30 2.28 0.33
N ALA A 298 -16.71 2.98 -0.63
CA ALA A 298 -16.61 4.42 -0.59
C ALA A 298 -16.67 5.03 -2.00
N TYR A 299 -17.07 6.29 -2.08
CA TYR A 299 -16.81 7.14 -3.22
C TYR A 299 -15.77 8.19 -2.87
N ARG A 300 -14.84 8.44 -3.79
CA ARG A 300 -13.85 9.51 -3.68
C ARG A 300 -13.99 10.46 -4.87
N GLY A 301 -14.23 11.73 -4.56
CA GLY A 301 -14.15 12.81 -5.54
C GLY A 301 -12.75 13.40 -5.58
N LEU A 302 -12.29 13.75 -6.76
CA LEU A 302 -11.01 14.40 -7.02
C LEU A 302 -11.25 15.60 -7.93
N LEU A 303 -10.71 16.77 -7.55
CA LEU A 303 -10.76 17.99 -8.32
C LEU A 303 -9.36 18.47 -8.62
N THR A 304 -8.95 18.53 -9.90
CA THR A 304 -7.64 19.06 -10.30
C THR A 304 -7.75 20.41 -11.00
N PHE A 305 -6.82 21.30 -10.68
CA PHE A 305 -6.72 22.64 -11.27
C PHE A 305 -5.32 23.21 -11.11
N VAL A 306 -5.01 24.27 -11.85
CA VAL A 306 -3.74 25.00 -11.74
C VAL A 306 -3.98 26.35 -11.07
N SER A 307 -3.19 26.66 -10.05
CA SER A 307 -3.17 27.98 -9.41
C SER A 307 -1.72 28.42 -9.14
N GLY A 308 -1.35 29.62 -9.61
CA GLY A 308 0.03 30.08 -9.54
C GLY A 308 0.98 29.18 -10.33
N GLU A 309 2.02 28.73 -9.68
CA GLU A 309 3.05 27.85 -10.25
C GLU A 309 2.86 26.37 -9.77
N PHE A 310 1.65 26.01 -9.37
CA PHE A 310 1.34 24.68 -8.85
C PHE A 310 0.09 24.07 -9.50
N LEU A 311 0.15 22.77 -9.72
CA LEU A 311 -1.01 21.93 -9.99
C LEU A 311 -1.49 21.37 -8.65
N TYR A 312 -2.79 21.45 -8.41
CA TYR A 312 -3.44 20.94 -7.20
C TYR A 312 -4.40 19.82 -7.55
N ILE A 313 -4.46 18.81 -6.69
CA ILE A 313 -5.50 17.78 -6.68
C ILE A 313 -6.11 17.78 -5.29
N VAL A 314 -7.36 18.19 -5.17
CA VAL A 314 -8.10 18.21 -3.91
C VAL A 314 -9.10 17.08 -3.91
N SER A 315 -9.11 16.28 -2.86
CA SER A 315 -10.03 15.14 -2.77
C SER A 315 -10.84 15.13 -1.48
N SER A 316 -12.05 14.58 -1.58
CA SER A 316 -12.93 14.25 -0.47
C SER A 316 -13.50 12.85 -0.68
N GLN A 317 -13.77 12.13 0.42
CA GLN A 317 -14.27 10.77 0.41
C GLN A 317 -15.52 10.63 1.26
N HIS A 318 -16.50 9.90 0.75
CA HIS A 318 -17.66 9.45 1.48
C HIS A 318 -17.65 7.93 1.60
N SER A 319 -17.64 7.42 2.83
CA SER A 319 -17.58 5.99 3.15
C SER A 319 -18.93 5.48 3.64
N PHE A 320 -19.37 4.33 3.13
CA PHE A 320 -20.70 3.78 3.41
C PHE A 320 -20.68 2.83 4.62
N LEU A 321 -21.29 3.26 5.72
CA LEU A 321 -21.39 2.44 6.91
C LEU A 321 -22.55 1.43 6.79
N ASN A 322 -22.33 0.20 7.24
CA ASN A 322 -23.36 -0.85 7.36
C ASN A 322 -24.11 -1.25 6.07
N GLY A 323 -23.48 -1.10 4.90
CA GLY A 323 -24.09 -1.46 3.62
C GLY A 323 -25.11 -0.43 3.12
N GLU A 324 -24.98 0.82 3.56
CA GLU A 324 -25.63 1.94 2.92
C GLU A 324 -25.15 2.02 1.46
N THR A 325 -26.04 2.45 0.58
CA THR A 325 -25.71 2.72 -0.83
C THR A 325 -26.25 4.10 -1.16
N PRO A 326 -25.59 4.86 -2.03
CA PRO A 326 -26.07 6.18 -2.44
C PRO A 326 -27.44 6.05 -3.12
N ASP A 327 -28.29 7.06 -2.96
CA ASP A 327 -29.61 7.11 -3.61
C ASP A 327 -29.49 7.27 -5.13
N SER A 328 -28.49 8.02 -5.60
CA SER A 328 -28.09 8.07 -7.00
C SER A 328 -26.60 8.44 -7.14
N LEU A 329 -25.95 7.94 -8.18
CA LEU A 329 -24.56 8.26 -8.48
C LEU A 329 -24.37 9.76 -8.79
N GLU A 330 -25.33 10.36 -9.52
CA GLU A 330 -25.27 11.77 -9.91
C GLU A 330 -25.42 12.69 -8.69
N GLU A 331 -26.25 12.32 -7.71
CA GLU A 331 -26.43 13.06 -6.46
C GLU A 331 -25.17 12.97 -5.60
N GLU A 332 -24.59 11.79 -5.45
CA GLU A 332 -23.34 11.58 -4.73
C GLU A 332 -22.17 12.35 -5.37
N ALA A 333 -22.08 12.33 -6.70
CA ALA A 333 -21.06 13.07 -7.42
C ALA A 333 -21.18 14.59 -7.19
N GLU A 334 -22.40 15.12 -7.12
CA GLU A 334 -22.65 16.54 -6.87
C GLU A 334 -22.32 16.91 -5.41
N ASP A 335 -22.75 16.09 -4.43
CA ASP A 335 -22.53 16.34 -3.01
C ASP A 335 -21.04 16.35 -2.65
N ILE A 336 -20.26 15.35 -3.15
CA ILE A 336 -18.82 15.30 -2.93
C ILE A 336 -18.11 16.46 -3.66
N LYS A 337 -18.54 16.79 -4.90
CA LYS A 337 -18.00 17.94 -5.65
C LYS A 337 -18.24 19.25 -4.90
N GLU A 338 -19.45 19.48 -4.40
CA GLU A 338 -19.79 20.67 -3.62
C GLU A 338 -18.93 20.75 -2.34
N SER A 339 -18.76 19.65 -1.61
CA SER A 339 -17.88 19.58 -0.45
C SER A 339 -16.43 19.96 -0.78
N ILE A 340 -15.89 19.48 -1.90
CA ILE A 340 -14.54 19.84 -2.36
C ILE A 340 -14.46 21.32 -2.71
N LEU A 341 -15.43 21.84 -3.42
CA LEU A 341 -15.45 23.26 -3.83
C LEU A 341 -15.55 24.19 -2.63
N GLU A 342 -16.42 23.88 -1.67
CA GLU A 342 -16.53 24.64 -0.40
C GLU A 342 -15.20 24.65 0.34
N PHE A 343 -14.51 23.50 0.39
CA PHE A 343 -13.19 23.41 1.02
C PHE A 343 -12.14 24.23 0.27
N VAL A 344 -12.10 24.14 -1.06
CA VAL A 344 -11.16 24.90 -1.92
C VAL A 344 -11.36 26.40 -1.78
N GLU A 345 -12.61 26.88 -1.59
CA GLU A 345 -12.91 28.30 -1.36
C GLU A 345 -12.26 28.85 -0.07
N THR A 346 -11.93 27.97 0.88
CA THR A 346 -11.24 28.37 2.11
C THR A 346 -9.72 28.46 1.97
N ILE A 347 -9.15 27.94 0.86
CA ILE A 347 -7.72 27.91 0.63
C ILE A 347 -7.26 29.28 0.09
N GLU A 348 -6.24 29.85 0.73
CA GLU A 348 -5.56 31.05 0.25
C GLU A 348 -4.29 30.63 -0.51
N PHE A 349 -4.35 30.67 -1.84
CA PHE A 349 -3.21 30.41 -2.72
C PHE A 349 -2.28 31.62 -2.79
N THR A 350 -0.95 31.39 -2.77
CA THR A 350 0.09 32.44 -2.70
C THR A 350 0.80 32.58 -4.05
#